data_565f744d682ad2b4256f9126bc4b3a35
#
_entry.id   565f744d682ad2b4256f9126bc4b3a35
#
_cell.length_a   1.000
_cell.length_b   1.000
_cell.length_c   1.000
_cell.angle_alpha   90.00
_cell.angle_beta   90.00
_cell.angle_gamma   90.00
#
_symmetry.space_group_name_H-M   'P 1'
#
loop_
_entity.id
_entity.type
_entity.pdbx_description
1 polymer ?
#
loop_
_entity_poly.entity_id
_entity_poly.type
_entity_poly.pdbx_seq_one_letter_code
_entity_poly.pdbx_strand_id
1 'polypeptide(L)' 'MEVICISDNLETAIGLRFSGINTVVINNREEINNYLETIIKENKIGIVVVTKKIYELCKEKIEQIRNNSKLPLIVNIP' A
#
# COMPACT_ATOMS: atom_id res chain seq x y z
N MET A 1 0.99 14.58 6.67
CA MET A 1 1.37 13.41 5.86
C MET A 1 0.42 12.27 6.17
N GLU A 2 -0.25 11.75 5.16
CA GLU A 2 -1.21 10.67 5.36
C GLU A 2 -0.55 9.31 5.23
N VAL A 3 -1.10 8.35 5.97
CA VAL A 3 -0.67 6.95 5.95
C VAL A 3 -1.83 6.10 5.49
N ILE A 4 -1.57 5.17 4.58
CA ILE A 4 -2.58 4.21 4.14
C ILE A 4 -1.98 2.81 4.14
N CYS A 5 -2.81 1.81 4.40
CA CYS A 5 -2.40 0.41 4.32
C CYS A 5 -3.18 -0.30 3.22
N ILE A 6 -2.48 -1.13 2.46
CA ILE A 6 -3.10 -2.03 1.48
C ILE A 6 -2.97 -3.44 2.03
N SER A 7 -4.08 -4.10 2.25
CA SER A 7 -4.13 -5.45 2.79
C SER A 7 -4.86 -6.38 1.83
N ASP A 8 -4.43 -7.63 1.80
CA ASP A 8 -5.13 -8.69 1.09
C ASP A 8 -6.21 -9.35 1.97
N ASN A 9 -6.19 -9.06 3.26
CA ASN A 9 -6.97 -9.77 4.27
C ASN A 9 -7.89 -8.82 5.04
N LEU A 10 -9.19 -9.13 5.04
CA LEU A 10 -10.18 -8.29 5.71
C LEU A 10 -9.97 -8.22 7.22
N GLU A 11 -9.60 -9.32 7.85
CA GLU A 11 -9.38 -9.31 9.30
C GLU A 11 -8.23 -8.40 9.70
N THR A 12 -7.13 -8.45 8.95
CA THR A 12 -6.00 -7.55 9.16
C THR A 12 -6.43 -6.11 8.96
N ALA A 13 -7.22 -5.85 7.91
CA ALA A 13 -7.72 -4.51 7.63
C ALA A 13 -8.57 -3.97 8.77
N ILE A 14 -9.45 -4.81 9.33
CA ILE A 14 -10.30 -4.42 10.44
C ILE A 14 -9.45 -4.06 11.65
N GLY A 15 -8.46 -4.88 11.98
CA GLY A 15 -7.56 -4.60 13.10
C GLY A 15 -6.80 -3.30 12.94
N LEU A 16 -6.31 -3.02 11.73
CA LEU A 16 -5.59 -1.78 11.46
C LEU A 16 -6.51 -0.56 11.52
N ARG A 17 -7.75 -0.69 11.06
CA ARG A 17 -8.73 0.39 11.16
C ARG A 17 -9.06 0.72 12.61
N PHE A 18 -9.13 -0.26 13.48
CA PHE A 18 -9.31 -0.04 14.91
C PHE A 18 -8.15 0.77 15.51
N SER A 19 -6.97 0.67 14.92
CA SER A 19 -5.82 1.47 15.35
C SER A 19 -5.78 2.85 14.70
N GLY A 20 -6.78 3.20 13.90
CA GLY A 20 -6.86 4.50 13.25
C GLY A 20 -6.14 4.60 11.92
N ILE A 21 -5.69 3.48 11.36
CA ILE A 21 -5.00 3.46 10.07
C ILE A 21 -6.01 3.19 8.95
N ASN A 22 -6.07 4.09 7.98
CA ASN A 22 -6.90 3.87 6.79
C ASN A 22 -6.36 2.67 6.02
N THR A 23 -7.23 1.69 5.79
CA THR A 23 -6.83 0.45 5.16
C THR A 23 -7.80 0.09 4.05
N VAL A 24 -7.27 -0.28 2.89
CA VAL A 24 -8.06 -0.82 1.79
C VAL A 24 -7.72 -2.29 1.60
N VAL A 25 -8.71 -3.07 1.18
CA VAL A 25 -8.52 -4.49 0.91
C VAL A 25 -8.59 -4.69 -0.60
N ILE A 26 -7.48 -5.13 -1.18
CA ILE A 26 -7.38 -5.38 -2.62
C ILE A 26 -6.62 -6.68 -2.82
N ASN A 27 -7.15 -7.58 -3.63
CA ASN A 27 -6.56 -8.90 -3.85
C ASN A 27 -6.05 -9.13 -5.28
N ASN A 28 -6.10 -8.13 -6.12
CA ASN A 28 -5.79 -8.25 -7.53
C ASN A 28 -4.60 -7.37 -7.87
N ARG A 29 -3.59 -7.94 -8.52
CA ARG A 29 -2.37 -7.21 -8.87
C ARG A 29 -2.65 -5.95 -9.68
N GLU A 30 -3.49 -6.06 -10.70
CA GLU A 30 -3.79 -4.92 -11.57
C GLU A 30 -4.44 -3.80 -10.79
N GLU A 31 -5.39 -4.13 -9.92
CA GLU A 31 -6.04 -3.13 -9.09
C GLU A 31 -5.08 -2.47 -8.11
N ILE A 32 -4.17 -3.26 -7.53
CA ILE A 32 -3.17 -2.73 -6.61
C ILE A 32 -2.24 -1.77 -7.35
N ASN A 33 -1.77 -2.17 -8.53
CA ASN A 33 -0.88 -1.33 -9.33
C ASN A 33 -1.56 -0.01 -9.71
N ASN A 34 -2.83 -0.07 -10.10
CA ASN A 34 -3.60 1.13 -10.44
C ASN A 34 -3.80 2.02 -9.22
N TYR A 35 -4.06 1.43 -8.08
CA TYR A 35 -4.22 2.18 -6.84
C TYR A 35 -2.92 2.89 -6.44
N LEU A 36 -1.78 2.21 -6.56
CA LEU A 36 -0.47 2.81 -6.30
C LEU A 36 -0.20 3.98 -7.24
N GLU A 37 -0.55 3.86 -8.51
CA GLU A 37 -0.40 4.96 -9.46
C GLU A 37 -1.25 6.16 -9.05
N THR A 38 -2.47 5.91 -8.60
CA THR A 38 -3.36 6.97 -8.13
C THR A 38 -2.77 7.68 -6.92
N ILE A 39 -2.22 6.92 -5.97
CA ILE A 39 -1.57 7.47 -4.78
C ILE A 39 -0.42 8.39 -5.16
N ILE A 40 0.40 7.96 -6.11
CA ILE A 40 1.54 8.76 -6.57
C ILE A 40 1.08 10.05 -7.21
N LYS A 41 0.06 9.98 -8.06
CA LYS A 41 -0.46 11.16 -8.78
C LYS A 41 -1.06 12.18 -7.84
N GLU A 42 -1.81 11.72 -6.84
CA GLU A 42 -2.45 12.63 -5.90
C GLU A 42 -1.46 13.31 -4.96
N ASN A 43 -0.33 12.67 -4.71
CA ASN A 43 0.77 13.22 -3.91
C ASN A 43 0.36 13.67 -2.50
N LYS A 44 -0.59 12.96 -1.90
CA LYS A 44 -1.07 13.24 -0.54
C LYS A 44 -0.59 12.23 0.48
N ILE A 45 -0.34 11.01 0.03
CA ILE A 45 0.06 9.91 0.91
C ILE A 45 1.58 9.92 1.06
N GLY A 46 2.05 9.95 2.29
CA GLY A 46 3.48 9.90 2.56
C GLY A 46 4.00 8.51 2.86
N ILE A 47 3.14 7.65 3.42
CA ILE A 47 3.53 6.28 3.79
C ILE A 47 2.45 5.32 3.31
N VAL A 48 2.88 4.28 2.61
CA VAL A 48 2.01 3.17 2.20
C VAL A 48 2.51 1.92 2.91
N VAL A 49 1.67 1.33 3.73
CA VAL A 49 1.98 0.07 4.41
C VAL A 49 1.37 -1.06 3.59
N VAL A 50 2.16 -2.08 3.28
CA VAL A 50 1.67 -3.23 2.52
C VAL A 50 1.89 -4.51 3.31
N THR A 51 0.93 -5.43 3.23
CA THR A 51 1.10 -6.75 3.84
C THR A 51 2.07 -7.56 3.01
N LYS A 52 2.60 -8.63 3.60
CA LYS A 52 3.53 -9.52 2.92
C LYS A 52 2.96 -10.02 1.59
N LYS A 53 1.70 -10.41 1.58
CA LYS A 53 1.05 -10.94 0.37
C LYS A 53 0.95 -9.88 -0.72
N ILE A 54 0.59 -8.65 -0.36
CA ILE A 54 0.53 -7.54 -1.30
C ILE A 54 1.90 -7.29 -1.91
N TYR A 55 2.94 -7.27 -1.07
CA TYR A 55 4.29 -7.09 -1.57
C TYR A 55 4.68 -8.18 -2.57
N GLU A 56 4.39 -9.44 -2.24
CA GLU A 56 4.69 -10.56 -3.12
C GLU A 56 3.98 -10.45 -4.47
N LEU A 57 2.73 -9.99 -4.45
CA LEU A 57 1.95 -9.81 -5.67
C LEU A 57 2.48 -8.70 -6.58
N CYS A 58 2.99 -7.63 -5.99
CA CYS A 58 3.34 -6.40 -6.72
C CYS A 58 4.78 -5.96 -6.51
N LYS A 59 5.67 -6.89 -6.25
CA LYS A 59 7.06 -6.62 -5.94
C LYS A 59 7.73 -5.71 -6.96
N GLU A 60 7.58 -6.01 -8.25
CA GLU A 60 8.21 -5.21 -9.30
C GLU A 60 7.75 -3.75 -9.26
N LYS A 61 6.45 -3.55 -9.14
CA LYS A 61 5.88 -2.20 -9.08
C LYS A 61 6.36 -1.45 -7.85
N ILE A 62 6.35 -2.12 -6.70
CA ILE A 62 6.77 -1.50 -5.43
C ILE A 62 8.24 -1.11 -5.49
N GLU A 63 9.12 -1.98 -5.99
CA GLU A 63 10.53 -1.67 -6.08
C GLU A 63 10.80 -0.58 -7.12
N GLN A 64 10.02 -0.55 -8.20
CA GLN A 64 10.12 0.53 -9.17
C GLN A 64 9.80 1.87 -8.52
N ILE A 65 8.77 1.94 -7.71
CA ILE A 65 8.40 3.16 -7.00
C ILE A 65 9.50 3.57 -6.03
N ARG A 66 10.03 2.62 -5.27
CA ARG A 66 11.12 2.89 -4.33
C ARG A 66 12.36 3.44 -5.01
N ASN A 67 12.68 2.94 -6.19
CA ASN A 67 13.86 3.35 -6.93
C ASN A 67 13.71 4.70 -7.62
N ASN A 68 12.50 5.09 -7.94
CA ASN A 68 12.26 6.29 -8.75
C ASN A 68 11.72 7.48 -7.97
N SER A 69 11.32 7.28 -6.72
CA SER A 69 10.69 8.34 -5.93
C SER A 69 11.06 8.22 -4.47
N LYS A 70 11.18 9.38 -3.81
CA LYS A 70 11.39 9.41 -2.36
C LYS A 70 10.09 9.13 -1.61
N LEU A 71 8.98 9.58 -2.15
CA LEU A 71 7.65 9.40 -1.57
C LEU A 71 6.69 8.82 -2.59
N PRO A 72 5.73 8.03 -2.17
CA PRO A 72 5.52 7.60 -0.79
C PRO A 72 6.57 6.59 -0.32
N LEU A 73 6.83 6.57 0.96
CA LEU A 73 7.64 5.54 1.59
C LEU A 73 6.79 4.28 1.69
N ILE A 74 7.29 3.16 1.20
CA ILE A 74 6.53 1.90 1.24
C ILE A 74 7.14 0.97 2.29
N VAL A 75 6.32 0.56 3.24
CA VAL A 75 6.73 -0.25 4.38
C VAL A 75 6.02 -1.60 4.33
N ASN A 76 6.79 -2.67 4.40
CA ASN A 76 6.24 -4.02 4.43
C ASN A 76 5.98 -4.44 5.87
N ILE A 77 4.83 -5.05 6.12
CA ILE A 77 4.56 -5.68 7.41
C ILE A 77 4.34 -7.18 7.19
N PRO A 78 4.62 -8.01 8.21
CA PRO A 78 4.46 -9.46 8.12
C PRO A 78 3.04 -9.90 7.83
#